data_5c80e973204a8e8d1db7cbe034e1d711
#
_entry.id   5c80e973204a8e8d1db7cbe034e1d711
#
_cell.length_a   1.000
_cell.length_b   1.000
_cell.length_c   1.000
_cell.angle_alpha   90.00
_cell.angle_beta   90.00
_cell.angle_gamma   90.00
#
_symmetry.space_group_name_H-M   'P 1'
#
loop_
_entity.id
_entity.type
_entity.pdbx_description
1 polymer ?
#
loop_
_entity_poly.entity_id
_entity_poly.type
_entity_poly.pdbx_seq_one_letter_code
_entity_poly.pdbx_strand_id
1 'polypeptide(L)'
;MGKFVIKTGKTGVRFNLLAGNGQVIGTSEIYKADASCLNGIESVRKCSAGGIQDLTEENGEKVKHPKFEVYLDKAGEYRFRLKARNGEIILASEGYKEKKSCLNGIESVKKNAPDAEVVRAE
;
A
#
# COMPACT_ATOMS: atom_id res chain seq x y z
N MET A 1 -2.88 -11.67 -12.01
CA MET A 1 -1.59 -11.22 -11.50
C MET A 1 -1.53 -9.71 -11.40
N GLY A 2 -0.94 -9.23 -10.30
CA GLY A 2 -0.81 -7.79 -10.09
C GLY A 2 0.37 -7.19 -10.81
N LYS A 3 0.44 -5.87 -10.77
CA LYS A 3 1.55 -5.11 -11.35
C LYS A 3 1.90 -3.94 -10.45
N PHE A 4 3.20 -3.64 -10.36
CA PHE A 4 3.67 -2.35 -9.86
C PHE A 4 3.92 -1.47 -11.08
N VAL A 5 3.20 -0.36 -11.19
CA VAL A 5 3.34 0.56 -12.33
C VAL A 5 4.07 1.81 -11.86
N ILE A 6 5.25 2.05 -12.42
CA ILE A 6 6.09 3.21 -12.09
C ILE A 6 5.71 4.36 -13.00
N LYS A 7 5.47 5.53 -12.42
CA LYS A 7 5.19 6.76 -13.16
C LYS A 7 6.18 7.83 -12.78
N THR A 8 6.77 8.48 -13.78
CA THR A 8 7.67 9.63 -13.58
C THR A 8 6.90 10.91 -13.85
N GLY A 9 6.99 11.84 -12.92
CA GLY A 9 6.35 13.16 -13.04
C GLY A 9 7.35 14.27 -12.79
N LYS A 10 6.88 15.51 -12.78
CA LYS A 10 7.73 16.69 -12.56
C LYS A 10 8.35 16.71 -11.17
N THR A 11 7.64 16.17 -10.18
CA THR A 11 8.07 16.22 -8.78
C THR A 11 8.82 14.97 -8.33
N GLY A 12 8.90 13.96 -9.18
CA GLY A 12 9.59 12.72 -8.85
C GLY A 12 8.96 11.49 -9.45
N VAL A 13 9.21 10.36 -8.82
CA VAL A 13 8.81 9.03 -9.29
C VAL A 13 7.93 8.37 -8.23
N ARG A 14 6.85 7.75 -8.65
CA ARG A 14 6.00 6.98 -7.73
C ARG A 14 5.54 5.69 -8.41
N PHE A 15 5.00 4.77 -7.61
CA PHE A 15 4.41 3.56 -8.16
C PHE A 15 2.99 3.36 -7.63
N ASN A 16 2.21 2.67 -8.42
CA ASN A 16 0.90 2.15 -8.01
C ASN A 16 0.97 0.64 -8.03
N LEU A 17 0.30 0.00 -7.07
CA LEU A 17 0.10 -1.44 -7.11
C LEU A 17 -1.29 -1.70 -7.68
N LEU A 18 -1.35 -2.44 -8.76
CA LEU A 18 -2.60 -2.79 -9.44
C LEU A 18 -2.91 -4.27 -9.21
N ALA A 19 -4.19 -4.58 -9.03
CA ALA A 19 -4.66 -5.96 -8.99
C ALA A 19 -4.71 -6.54 -10.40
N GLY A 20 -4.96 -7.83 -10.51
CA GLY A 20 -5.07 -8.51 -11.80
C GLY A 20 -6.13 -7.94 -12.73
N ASN A 21 -7.18 -7.30 -12.17
CA ASN A 21 -8.24 -6.66 -12.94
C ASN A 21 -7.91 -5.22 -13.35
N GLY A 22 -6.69 -4.75 -13.04
CA GLY A 22 -6.25 -3.41 -13.39
C GLY A 22 -6.62 -2.31 -12.40
N GLN A 23 -7.32 -2.63 -11.33
CA GLN A 23 -7.68 -1.63 -10.32
C GLN A 23 -6.49 -1.27 -9.44
N VAL A 24 -6.35 0.01 -9.12
CA VAL A 24 -5.30 0.48 -8.21
C VAL A 24 -5.67 0.08 -6.79
N ILE A 25 -4.81 -0.72 -6.16
CA ILE A 25 -4.99 -1.16 -4.78
C ILE A 25 -4.34 -0.16 -3.81
N GLY A 26 -3.21 0.42 -4.22
CA GLY A 26 -2.49 1.37 -3.38
C GLY A 26 -1.48 2.16 -4.19
N THR A 27 -1.05 3.28 -3.60
CA THR A 27 -0.14 4.24 -4.22
C THR A 27 1.00 4.53 -3.26
N SER A 28 2.22 4.66 -3.79
CA SER A 28 3.38 5.02 -2.99
C SER A 28 3.48 6.53 -2.78
N GLU A 29 4.43 6.93 -1.94
CA GLU A 29 4.86 8.31 -1.85
C GLU A 29 5.67 8.66 -3.10
N ILE A 30 6.00 9.94 -3.25
CA ILE A 30 6.84 10.40 -4.35
C ILE A 30 8.30 10.28 -3.95
N TYR A 31 9.07 9.57 -4.78
CA TYR A 31 10.52 9.39 -4.57
C TYR A 31 11.28 10.33 -5.49
N LYS A 32 12.44 10.78 -5.04
CA LYS A 32 13.28 11.68 -5.84
C LYS A 32 14.01 10.97 -6.97
N ALA A 33 14.28 9.69 -6.80
CA ALA A 33 15.06 8.93 -7.76
C ALA A 33 14.41 7.59 -8.08
N ASP A 34 14.69 7.09 -9.26
CA ASP A 34 14.20 5.79 -9.72
C ASP A 34 14.62 4.65 -8.79
N ALA A 35 15.88 4.68 -8.36
CA ALA A 35 16.42 3.65 -7.44
C ALA A 35 15.64 3.61 -6.12
N SER A 36 15.28 4.76 -5.58
CA SER A 36 14.49 4.84 -4.34
C SER A 36 13.09 4.26 -4.54
N CYS A 37 12.49 4.53 -5.70
CA CYS A 37 11.18 3.99 -6.05
C CYS A 37 11.23 2.45 -6.14
N LEU A 38 12.25 1.91 -6.79
CA LEU A 38 12.43 0.45 -6.88
C LEU A 38 12.64 -0.18 -5.50
N ASN A 39 13.39 0.49 -4.63
CA ASN A 39 13.56 0.04 -3.25
C ASN A 39 12.22 0.02 -2.50
N GLY A 40 11.38 1.03 -2.74
CA GLY A 40 10.03 1.09 -2.17
C GLY A 40 9.17 -0.09 -2.61
N ILE A 41 9.25 -0.46 -3.87
CA ILE A 41 8.53 -1.63 -4.41
C ILE A 41 8.98 -2.91 -3.69
N GLU A 42 10.29 -3.12 -3.55
CA GLU A 42 10.81 -4.30 -2.84
C GLU A 42 10.40 -4.29 -1.38
N SER A 43 10.32 -3.12 -0.77
CA SER A 43 9.84 -2.97 0.60
C SER A 43 8.39 -3.42 0.72
N VAL A 44 7.52 -3.03 -0.23
CA VAL A 44 6.13 -3.48 -0.24
C VAL A 44 6.05 -5.00 -0.36
N ARG A 45 6.84 -5.60 -1.23
CA ARG A 45 6.88 -7.06 -1.37
C ARG A 45 7.22 -7.75 -0.07
N LYS A 46 8.26 -7.29 0.61
CA LYS A 46 8.72 -7.87 1.88
C LYS A 46 7.74 -7.64 3.01
N CYS A 47 7.09 -6.48 3.03
CA CYS A 47 6.22 -6.08 4.14
C CYS A 47 4.77 -6.51 3.95
N SER A 48 4.40 -7.01 2.78
CA SER A 48 3.00 -7.38 2.48
C SER A 48 2.47 -8.52 3.35
N ALA A 49 3.34 -9.27 4.01
CA ALA A 49 2.93 -10.33 4.95
C ALA A 49 2.67 -9.81 6.36
N GLY A 50 2.84 -8.51 6.59
CA GLY A 50 2.66 -7.91 7.91
C GLY A 50 1.24 -8.04 8.45
N GLY A 51 1.11 -7.93 9.77
CA GLY A 51 -0.19 -8.00 10.43
C GLY A 51 -1.01 -6.73 10.20
N ILE A 52 -2.24 -6.77 10.67
CA ILE A 52 -3.18 -5.66 10.52
C ILE A 52 -3.45 -5.06 11.90
N GLN A 53 -3.22 -3.76 12.04
CA GLN A 53 -3.60 -3.01 13.24
C GLN A 53 -4.79 -2.13 12.88
N ASP A 54 -5.92 -2.34 13.57
CA ASP A 54 -7.13 -1.58 13.31
C ASP A 54 -7.19 -0.38 14.26
N LEU A 55 -6.89 0.79 13.74
CA LEU A 55 -6.89 2.03 14.52
C LEU A 55 -8.31 2.58 14.76
N THR A 56 -9.33 1.96 14.15
CA THR A 56 -10.73 2.34 14.35
C THR A 56 -11.33 1.68 15.59
N GLU A 57 -10.63 0.71 16.19
CA GLU A 57 -11.06 0.00 17.39
C GLU A 57 -10.34 0.56 18.62
N GLU A 58 -11.09 0.89 19.65
CA GLU A 58 -10.51 1.44 20.89
C GLU A 58 -9.55 0.48 21.58
N ASN A 59 -9.88 -0.81 21.54
CA ASN A 59 -9.10 -1.85 22.21
C ASN A 59 -8.29 -2.70 21.22
N GLY A 60 -8.00 -2.16 20.04
CA GLY A 60 -7.21 -2.86 19.04
C GLY A 60 -5.81 -3.16 19.54
N GLU A 61 -5.33 -4.36 19.28
CA GLU A 61 -3.97 -4.74 19.65
C GLU A 61 -2.93 -3.97 18.85
N LYS A 62 -1.85 -3.60 19.52
CA LYS A 62 -0.71 -3.01 18.84
C LYS A 62 0.04 -4.11 18.08
N VAL A 63 0.33 -3.84 16.83
CA VAL A 63 1.03 -4.77 15.96
C VAL A 63 2.42 -4.19 15.66
N LYS A 64 3.42 -5.04 15.64
CA LYS A 64 4.80 -4.64 15.35
C LYS A 64 4.97 -4.35 13.85
N HIS A 65 5.87 -3.45 13.52
CA HIS A 65 6.26 -3.20 12.13
C HIS A 65 7.02 -4.40 11.56
N PRO A 66 6.85 -4.72 10.27
CA PRO A 66 5.96 -4.07 9.31
C PRO A 66 4.50 -4.43 9.56
N LYS A 67 3.61 -3.52 9.20
CA LYS A 67 2.18 -3.75 9.44
C LYS A 67 1.31 -2.91 8.52
N PHE A 68 0.07 -3.35 8.35
CA PHE A 68 -0.99 -2.53 7.76
C PHE A 68 -1.74 -1.84 8.89
N GLU A 69 -2.04 -0.56 8.71
CA GLU A 69 -2.91 0.17 9.64
C GLU A 69 -4.21 0.54 8.93
N VAL A 70 -5.34 0.24 9.56
CA VAL A 70 -6.67 0.63 9.08
C VAL A 70 -7.12 1.83 9.90
N TYR A 71 -7.55 2.89 9.24
CA TYR A 71 -7.97 4.11 9.92
C TYR A 71 -9.13 4.78 9.17
N LEU A 72 -9.81 5.70 9.87
CA LEU A 72 -10.84 6.53 9.26
C LEU A 72 -10.23 7.87 8.88
N ASP A 73 -10.48 8.33 7.65
CA ASP A 73 -10.01 9.64 7.21
C ASP A 73 -11.00 10.73 7.61
N LYS A 74 -10.69 11.97 7.27
CA LYS A 74 -11.53 13.12 7.62
C LYS A 74 -12.90 13.09 6.96
N ALA A 75 -13.03 12.40 5.83
CA ALA A 75 -14.31 12.26 5.12
C ALA A 75 -15.15 11.10 5.67
N GLY A 76 -14.64 10.36 6.66
CA GLY A 76 -15.34 9.22 7.24
C GLY A 76 -15.20 7.93 6.44
N GLU A 77 -14.22 7.87 5.54
CA GLU A 77 -13.94 6.68 4.77
C GLU A 77 -12.82 5.86 5.40
N TYR A 78 -12.88 4.55 5.24
CA TYR A 78 -11.85 3.64 5.73
C TYR A 78 -10.70 3.60 4.74
N ARG A 79 -9.49 3.73 5.26
CA ARG A 79 -8.26 3.65 4.46
C ARG A 79 -7.29 2.72 5.15
N PHE A 80 -6.36 2.14 4.38
CA PHE A 80 -5.23 1.43 4.96
C PHE A 80 -3.93 2.02 4.45
N ARG A 81 -2.89 1.80 5.22
CA ARG A 81 -1.53 2.14 4.83
C ARG A 81 -0.62 1.01 5.29
N LEU A 82 0.41 0.73 4.50
CA LEU A 82 1.40 -0.27 4.84
C LEU A 82 2.64 0.45 5.34
N LYS A 83 3.09 0.09 6.54
CA LYS A 83 4.31 0.64 7.14
C LYS A 83 5.42 -0.38 7.10
N ALA A 84 6.61 0.07 6.71
CA ALA A 84 7.82 -0.74 6.72
C ALA A 84 8.35 -0.92 8.14
N ARG A 85 9.42 -1.67 8.31
CA ARG A 85 10.04 -1.92 9.61
C ARG A 85 10.45 -0.65 10.34
N ASN A 86 10.87 0.37 9.59
CA ASN A 86 11.27 1.66 10.17
C ASN A 86 10.08 2.58 10.47
N GLY A 87 8.84 2.12 10.24
CA GLY A 87 7.64 2.90 10.49
C GLY A 87 7.23 3.83 9.37
N GLU A 88 7.98 3.87 8.27
CA GLU A 88 7.62 4.72 7.13
C GLU A 88 6.46 4.13 6.33
N ILE A 89 5.60 5.00 5.84
CA ILE A 89 4.48 4.59 4.98
C ILE A 89 5.03 4.33 3.58
N ILE A 90 4.85 3.09 3.11
CA ILE A 90 5.35 2.69 1.79
C ILE A 90 4.22 2.44 0.78
N LEU A 91 2.99 2.35 1.24
CA LEU A 91 1.83 2.19 0.37
C LEU A 91 0.59 2.72 1.09
N ALA A 92 -0.29 3.40 0.38
CA ALA A 92 -1.54 3.91 0.95
C ALA A 92 -2.69 3.64 -0.01
N SER A 93 -3.85 3.30 0.54
CA SER A 93 -5.04 3.01 -0.26
C SER A 93 -5.89 4.23 -0.52
N GLU A 94 -6.88 4.08 -1.40
CA GLU A 94 -7.98 5.02 -1.54
C GLU A 94 -8.95 4.86 -0.37
N GLY A 95 -9.95 5.74 -0.29
CA GLY A 95 -10.99 5.62 0.72
C GLY A 95 -12.04 4.58 0.33
N TYR A 96 -12.46 3.78 1.31
CA TYR A 96 -13.53 2.80 1.15
C TYR A 96 -14.70 3.20 2.04
N LYS A 97 -15.92 2.99 1.57
CA LYS A 97 -17.11 3.31 2.35
C LYS A 97 -17.33 2.35 3.50
N GLU A 98 -16.87 1.10 3.34
CA GLU A 98 -17.02 0.07 4.36
C GLU A 98 -15.68 -0.49 4.80
N LYS A 99 -15.56 -0.83 6.08
CA LYS A 99 -14.35 -1.46 6.63
C LYS A 99 -14.05 -2.77 5.92
N LYS A 100 -15.07 -3.56 5.62
CA LYS A 100 -14.92 -4.83 4.92
C LYS A 100 -14.19 -4.66 3.58
N SER A 101 -14.56 -3.63 2.83
CA SER A 101 -13.92 -3.33 1.55
C SER A 101 -12.45 -2.97 1.73
N CYS A 102 -12.15 -2.20 2.77
CA CYS A 102 -10.78 -1.83 3.11
C CYS A 102 -9.94 -3.06 3.45
N LEU A 103 -10.48 -3.96 4.26
CA LEU A 103 -9.80 -5.21 4.62
C LEU A 103 -9.58 -6.10 3.40
N ASN A 104 -10.53 -6.14 2.47
CA ASN A 104 -10.37 -6.85 1.21
C ASN A 104 -9.23 -6.24 0.38
N GLY A 105 -9.08 -4.92 0.42
CA GLY A 105 -7.96 -4.23 -0.23
C GLY A 105 -6.62 -4.68 0.32
N ILE A 106 -6.52 -4.83 1.64
CA ILE A 106 -5.30 -5.35 2.28
C ILE A 106 -5.02 -6.77 1.81
N GLU A 107 -6.03 -7.63 1.77
CA GLU A 107 -5.85 -9.00 1.29
C GLU A 107 -5.41 -9.01 -0.17
N SER A 108 -5.90 -8.07 -0.97
CA SER A 108 -5.48 -7.92 -2.36
C SER A 108 -3.99 -7.56 -2.45
N VAL A 109 -3.49 -6.68 -1.57
CA VAL A 109 -2.05 -6.37 -1.50
C VAL A 109 -1.26 -7.64 -1.19
N LYS A 110 -1.68 -8.39 -0.18
CA LYS A 110 -0.99 -9.62 0.23
C LYS A 110 -0.94 -10.64 -0.89
N LYS A 111 -2.01 -10.72 -1.67
CA LYS A 111 -2.11 -11.67 -2.78
C LYS A 111 -1.27 -11.25 -3.98
N ASN A 112 -1.29 -9.97 -4.32
CA ASN A 112 -0.70 -9.48 -5.57
C ASN A 112 0.76 -9.02 -5.44
N ALA A 113 1.14 -8.38 -4.33
CA ALA A 113 2.45 -7.76 -4.22
C ALA A 113 3.64 -8.72 -4.36
N PRO A 114 3.64 -9.92 -3.76
CA PRO A 114 4.83 -10.78 -3.83
C PRO A 114 5.24 -11.15 -5.26
N ASP A 115 4.28 -11.35 -6.14
CA ASP A 115 4.53 -11.81 -7.51
C ASP A 115 4.26 -10.74 -8.56
N ALA A 116 3.96 -9.51 -8.16
CA ALA A 116 3.62 -8.45 -9.10
C ALA A 116 4.80 -8.09 -10.00
N GLU A 117 4.53 -7.96 -11.28
CA GLU A 117 5.50 -7.53 -12.28
C GLU A 117 5.72 -6.02 -12.15
N VAL A 118 6.96 -5.57 -12.32
CA VAL A 118 7.28 -4.14 -12.34
C VAL A 118 7.26 -3.64 -13.77
N VAL A 119 6.38 -2.68 -14.06
CA VAL A 119 6.28 -2.09 -15.39
C VAL A 119 6.35 -0.58 -15.29
N ARG A 120 6.73 0.08 -16.35
CA ARG A 120 6.78 1.54 -16.43
C ARG A 120 5.65 2.06 -17.29
N ALA A 121 4.96 3.09 -16.79
CA ALA A 121 3.95 3.78 -17.58
C ALA A 121 4.65 4.68 -18.60
N GLU A 122 4.14 4.70 -19.79
CA GLU A 122 4.64 5.56 -20.85
C GLU A 122 4.05 6.97 -20.76
#